data_3e2d4326b6ccd39c2c5c670cb3a69329
#
_entry.id   3e2d4326b6ccd39c2c5c670cb3a69329
#
_cell.length_a   1.000
_cell.length_b   1.000
_cell.length_c   1.000
_cell.angle_alpha   90.00
_cell.angle_beta   90.00
_cell.angle_gamma   90.00
#
_symmetry.space_group_name_H-M   'P 1'
#
loop_
_entity.id
_entity.type
_entity.pdbx_description
1 polymer ?
#
loop_
_entity_poly.entity_id
_entity_poly.type
_entity_poly.pdbx_seq_one_letter_code
_entity_poly.pdbx_strand_id
1 'polypeptide(L)'
;MIRPLTTQDLTAAAQLTAGDRTALLGHLRWQLHTPYASTFVVQQDTALVGVACCIKHTSSAHIGHVFIHPAHRRKGLGSVLVQHLSAHCEGNGCGTLITQVPETDLGFWKAMGFHPQGVYIRYSGGLHIDAHRDEVLLLEPPHTLALLRLDERATGEDRRALLLEHRFVAHTYVEQGLVRGGLWPLLGHGLVLADSAAVGLELQRWLLPHQQNIVVHESKAAACAHLLERNYTPTSAGVRLVRGPLLPFRPELIYAWPWGL
;
A
#
# COMPACT_ATOMS: atom_id res chain seq x y z
N MET A 1 -17.27 3.83 22.06
CA MET A 1 -18.14 3.67 20.87
C MET A 1 -17.28 3.68 19.62
N ILE A 2 -17.54 2.78 18.63
CA ILE A 2 -16.91 2.83 17.30
C ILE A 2 -17.91 3.46 16.33
N ARG A 3 -17.43 4.39 15.51
CA ARG A 3 -18.23 5.08 14.49
C ARG A 3 -17.38 5.48 13.27
N PRO A 4 -17.99 5.78 12.13
CA PRO A 4 -17.25 6.35 11.00
C PRO A 4 -16.54 7.65 11.36
N LEU A 5 -15.39 7.89 10.71
CA LEU A 5 -14.66 9.16 10.76
C LEU A 5 -15.50 10.27 10.12
N THR A 6 -15.47 11.46 10.72
CA THR A 6 -16.05 12.68 10.15
C THR A 6 -14.97 13.73 9.90
N THR A 7 -15.30 14.79 9.15
CA THR A 7 -14.38 15.91 8.92
C THR A 7 -13.91 16.57 10.22
N GLN A 8 -14.74 16.59 11.25
CA GLN A 8 -14.41 17.17 12.56
C GLN A 8 -13.35 16.37 13.33
N ASP A 9 -13.21 15.07 13.03
CA ASP A 9 -12.28 14.16 13.71
C ASP A 9 -10.85 14.24 13.15
N LEU A 10 -10.66 14.80 11.96
CA LEU A 10 -9.42 14.71 11.19
C LEU A 10 -8.18 15.11 11.98
N THR A 11 -8.21 16.26 12.64
CA THR A 11 -7.07 16.76 13.41
C THR A 11 -6.77 15.87 14.61
N ALA A 12 -7.78 15.44 15.35
CA ALA A 12 -7.62 14.56 16.51
C ALA A 12 -7.14 13.16 16.08
N ALA A 13 -7.67 12.60 14.99
CA ALA A 13 -7.24 11.33 14.45
C ALA A 13 -5.77 11.35 13.99
N ALA A 14 -5.34 12.42 13.32
CA ALA A 14 -3.95 12.59 12.89
C ALA A 14 -2.96 12.69 14.07
N GLN A 15 -3.41 13.10 15.25
CA GLN A 15 -2.56 13.15 16.44
C GLN A 15 -2.30 11.77 17.08
N LEU A 16 -3.03 10.73 16.68
CA LEU A 16 -2.86 9.37 17.22
C LEU A 16 -1.58 8.69 16.74
N THR A 17 -1.01 9.12 15.61
CA THR A 17 0.28 8.58 15.15
C THR A 17 1.45 9.24 15.88
N ALA A 18 2.51 8.45 16.11
CA ALA A 18 3.82 8.96 16.52
C ALA A 18 4.69 9.37 15.32
N GLY A 19 4.28 9.00 14.09
CA GLY A 19 4.96 9.30 12.84
C GLY A 19 4.55 10.65 12.23
N ASP A 20 4.56 10.71 10.91
CA ASP A 20 4.19 11.92 10.16
C ASP A 20 2.67 12.19 10.24
N ARG A 21 2.32 13.17 11.07
CA ARG A 21 0.94 13.63 11.26
C ARG A 21 0.35 14.28 10.01
N THR A 22 1.17 14.97 9.24
CA THR A 22 0.75 15.67 8.02
C THR A 22 0.39 14.65 6.94
N ALA A 23 1.22 13.63 6.77
CA ALA A 23 0.93 12.53 5.86
C ALA A 23 -0.35 11.79 6.26
N LEU A 24 -0.51 11.44 7.54
CA LEU A 24 -1.73 10.79 8.02
C LEU A 24 -2.97 11.67 7.82
N LEU A 25 -2.89 12.97 8.11
CA LEU A 25 -4.00 13.91 7.88
C LEU A 25 -4.41 13.95 6.40
N GLY A 26 -3.43 14.00 5.48
CA GLY A 26 -3.67 13.95 4.04
C GLY A 26 -4.36 12.65 3.63
N HIS A 27 -3.89 11.51 4.15
CA HIS A 27 -4.47 10.20 3.91
C HIS A 27 -5.92 10.09 4.43
N LEU A 28 -6.20 10.55 5.66
CA LEU A 28 -7.55 10.54 6.22
C LEU A 28 -8.52 11.45 5.44
N ARG A 29 -8.06 12.60 4.94
CA ARG A 29 -8.85 13.47 4.06
C ARG A 29 -9.20 12.77 2.75
N TRP A 30 -8.21 12.15 2.12
CA TRP A 30 -8.41 11.38 0.89
C TRP A 30 -9.44 10.26 1.13
N GLN A 31 -9.33 9.50 2.21
CA GLN A 31 -10.27 8.43 2.53
C GLN A 31 -11.71 8.89 2.72
N LEU A 32 -11.93 10.07 3.31
CA LEU A 32 -13.28 10.62 3.48
C LEU A 32 -14.01 10.88 2.15
N HIS A 33 -13.26 11.13 1.08
CA HIS A 33 -13.81 11.42 -0.24
C HIS A 33 -13.73 10.24 -1.21
N THR A 34 -13.16 9.11 -0.77
CA THR A 34 -12.93 7.93 -1.60
C THR A 34 -14.01 6.88 -1.34
N PRO A 35 -14.86 6.54 -2.34
CA PRO A 35 -16.03 5.67 -2.14
C PRO A 35 -15.67 4.21 -1.81
N TYR A 36 -14.49 3.76 -2.18
CA TYR A 36 -13.98 2.43 -1.88
C TYR A 36 -13.09 2.39 -0.61
N ALA A 37 -12.96 3.48 0.12
CA ALA A 37 -12.28 3.53 1.41
C ALA A 37 -13.29 3.67 2.57
N SER A 38 -12.90 3.26 3.76
CA SER A 38 -13.67 3.47 4.98
C SER A 38 -12.73 3.65 6.16
N THR A 39 -13.02 4.63 7.00
CA THR A 39 -12.25 4.91 8.22
C THR A 39 -13.19 4.92 9.41
N PHE A 40 -12.78 4.23 10.47
CA PHE A 40 -13.51 4.19 11.75
C PHE A 40 -12.65 4.74 12.87
N VAL A 41 -13.31 5.36 13.83
CA VAL A 41 -12.70 5.91 15.04
C VAL A 41 -13.28 5.29 16.29
N VAL A 42 -12.46 5.19 17.33
CA VAL A 42 -12.90 4.83 18.68
C VAL A 42 -13.00 6.10 19.50
N GLN A 43 -14.19 6.36 20.03
CA GLN A 43 -14.44 7.45 20.94
C GLN A 43 -14.73 6.92 22.35
N GLN A 44 -14.04 7.47 23.35
CA GLN A 44 -14.33 7.28 24.78
C GLN A 44 -14.65 8.65 25.39
N ASP A 45 -15.83 8.77 25.96
CA ASP A 45 -16.39 10.05 26.41
C ASP A 45 -16.36 11.09 25.25
N THR A 46 -15.63 12.18 25.40
CA THR A 46 -15.44 13.21 24.36
C THR A 46 -14.13 13.04 23.58
N ALA A 47 -13.24 12.13 24.01
CA ALA A 47 -11.93 11.95 23.41
C ALA A 47 -11.93 10.89 22.29
N LEU A 48 -11.23 11.18 21.19
CA LEU A 48 -10.92 10.23 20.14
C LEU A 48 -9.64 9.48 20.55
N VAL A 49 -9.75 8.16 20.74
CA VAL A 49 -8.67 7.32 21.29
C VAL A 49 -8.17 6.26 20.33
N GLY A 50 -8.78 6.11 19.16
CA GLY A 50 -8.32 5.17 18.13
C GLY A 50 -8.84 5.51 16.74
N VAL A 51 -8.09 5.11 15.73
CA VAL A 51 -8.47 5.19 14.31
C VAL A 51 -7.97 3.97 13.57
N ALA A 52 -8.71 3.49 12.57
CA ALA A 52 -8.28 2.50 11.61
C ALA A 52 -8.96 2.68 10.27
N CYS A 53 -8.27 2.35 9.20
CA CYS A 53 -8.68 2.57 7.84
C CYS A 53 -8.73 1.25 7.05
N CYS A 54 -9.58 1.18 6.03
CA CYS A 54 -9.50 0.17 4.99
C CYS A 54 -9.72 0.75 3.61
N ILE A 55 -9.06 0.13 2.61
CA ILE A 55 -9.28 0.32 1.18
C ILE A 55 -9.87 -0.99 0.66
N LYS A 56 -11.09 -0.92 0.12
CA LYS A 56 -11.82 -2.09 -0.38
C LYS A 56 -11.59 -2.22 -1.88
N HIS A 57 -11.38 -3.46 -2.31
CA HIS A 57 -11.36 -3.89 -3.69
C HIS A 57 -12.53 -4.84 -3.96
N THR A 58 -12.64 -5.42 -5.13
CA THR A 58 -13.80 -6.26 -5.48
C THR A 58 -14.01 -7.44 -4.52
N SER A 59 -12.93 -8.14 -4.13
CA SER A 59 -13.01 -9.33 -3.25
C SER A 59 -11.99 -9.31 -2.10
N SER A 60 -11.18 -8.26 -2.01
CA SER A 60 -10.18 -8.07 -0.97
C SER A 60 -10.25 -6.68 -0.36
N ALA A 61 -9.62 -6.50 0.80
CA ALA A 61 -9.44 -5.19 1.40
C ALA A 61 -8.07 -5.08 2.08
N HIS A 62 -7.45 -3.90 1.95
CA HIS A 62 -6.27 -3.53 2.73
C HIS A 62 -6.70 -2.81 3.99
N ILE A 63 -6.27 -3.32 5.16
CA ILE A 63 -6.45 -2.67 6.47
C ILE A 63 -5.14 -1.98 6.83
N GLY A 64 -5.22 -0.70 7.17
CA GLY A 64 -4.06 0.10 7.52
C GLY A 64 -4.35 1.16 8.58
N HIS A 65 -3.30 1.90 8.96
CA HIS A 65 -3.40 3.05 9.85
C HIS A 65 -4.13 2.75 11.18
N VAL A 66 -3.88 1.58 11.77
CA VAL A 66 -4.48 1.18 13.04
C VAL A 66 -3.70 1.82 14.19
N PHE A 67 -4.20 2.91 14.72
CA PHE A 67 -3.59 3.65 15.81
C PHE A 67 -4.49 3.71 17.02
N ILE A 68 -3.92 3.43 18.20
CA ILE A 68 -4.57 3.61 19.50
C ILE A 68 -3.71 4.55 20.33
N HIS A 69 -4.36 5.54 20.93
CA HIS A 69 -3.70 6.51 21.82
C HIS A 69 -2.90 5.77 22.91
N PRO A 70 -1.63 6.15 23.19
CA PRO A 70 -0.77 5.41 24.12
C PRO A 70 -1.40 5.09 25.48
N ALA A 71 -2.08 6.04 26.11
CA ALA A 71 -2.76 5.87 27.40
C ALA A 71 -3.94 4.87 27.36
N HIS A 72 -4.39 4.47 26.19
CA HIS A 72 -5.53 3.57 25.97
C HIS A 72 -5.12 2.22 25.37
N ARG A 73 -3.82 1.99 25.15
CA ARG A 73 -3.29 0.71 24.66
C ARG A 73 -3.44 -0.40 25.72
N ARG A 74 -3.29 -1.66 25.30
CA ARG A 74 -3.38 -2.86 26.14
C ARG A 74 -4.73 -3.06 26.86
N LYS A 75 -5.79 -2.37 26.39
CA LYS A 75 -7.17 -2.49 26.88
C LYS A 75 -8.11 -3.16 25.87
N GLY A 76 -7.58 -3.87 24.88
CA GLY A 76 -8.35 -4.56 23.84
C GLY A 76 -8.91 -3.67 22.72
N LEU A 77 -8.76 -2.34 22.79
CA LEU A 77 -9.38 -1.42 21.82
C LEU A 77 -8.91 -1.66 20.38
N GLY A 78 -7.63 -1.97 20.18
CA GLY A 78 -7.08 -2.29 18.85
C GLY A 78 -7.75 -3.53 18.26
N SER A 79 -7.93 -4.59 19.06
CA SER A 79 -8.58 -5.83 18.62
C SER A 79 -10.04 -5.58 18.23
N VAL A 80 -10.79 -4.86 19.05
CA VAL A 80 -12.19 -4.52 18.78
C VAL A 80 -12.31 -3.68 17.51
N LEU A 81 -11.40 -2.71 17.30
CA LEU A 81 -11.40 -1.87 16.11
C LEU A 81 -11.08 -2.66 14.84
N VAL A 82 -10.06 -3.54 14.87
CA VAL A 82 -9.71 -4.42 13.74
C VAL A 82 -10.83 -5.41 13.45
N GLN A 83 -11.47 -6.00 14.47
CA GLN A 83 -12.64 -6.87 14.30
C GLN A 83 -13.80 -6.14 13.63
N HIS A 84 -14.10 -4.90 14.06
CA HIS A 84 -15.14 -4.08 13.46
C HIS A 84 -14.85 -3.80 11.98
N LEU A 85 -13.61 -3.39 11.67
CA LEU A 85 -13.19 -3.16 10.29
C LEU A 85 -13.28 -4.43 9.42
N SER A 86 -12.82 -5.55 9.98
CA SER A 86 -12.88 -6.84 9.31
C SER A 86 -14.31 -7.23 8.96
N ALA A 87 -15.22 -7.15 9.93
CA ALA A 87 -16.63 -7.44 9.70
C ALA A 87 -17.25 -6.47 8.67
N HIS A 88 -16.85 -5.19 8.69
CA HIS A 88 -17.27 -4.21 7.68
C HIS A 88 -16.79 -4.61 6.27
N CYS A 89 -15.53 -5.00 6.11
CA CYS A 89 -14.99 -5.45 4.82
C CYS A 89 -15.68 -6.73 4.32
N GLU A 90 -15.82 -7.73 5.20
CA GLU A 90 -16.48 -9.00 4.90
C GLU A 90 -17.95 -8.80 4.51
N GLY A 91 -18.68 -7.93 5.22
CA GLY A 91 -20.05 -7.56 4.90
C GLY A 91 -20.19 -6.80 3.56
N ASN A 92 -19.09 -6.27 3.03
CA ASN A 92 -19.01 -5.64 1.70
C ASN A 92 -18.41 -6.58 0.62
N GLY A 93 -18.32 -7.89 0.89
CA GLY A 93 -17.87 -8.88 -0.09
C GLY A 93 -16.35 -9.10 -0.14
N CYS A 94 -15.56 -8.47 0.73
CA CYS A 94 -14.11 -8.65 0.78
C CYS A 94 -13.78 -9.91 1.59
N GLY A 95 -13.61 -11.06 0.94
CA GLY A 95 -13.28 -12.32 1.60
C GLY A 95 -11.83 -12.42 2.06
N THR A 96 -10.92 -11.67 1.43
CA THR A 96 -9.49 -11.63 1.79
C THR A 96 -9.12 -10.27 2.37
N LEU A 97 -8.56 -10.28 3.57
CA LEU A 97 -8.06 -9.08 4.24
C LEU A 97 -6.53 -9.09 4.25
N ILE A 98 -5.95 -7.95 3.91
CA ILE A 98 -4.51 -7.76 3.77
C ILE A 98 -4.08 -6.61 4.67
N THR A 99 -2.93 -6.72 5.29
CA THR A 99 -2.29 -5.63 6.03
C THR A 99 -0.78 -5.68 5.87
N GLN A 100 -0.14 -4.54 6.10
CA GLN A 100 1.31 -4.40 6.06
C GLN A 100 1.74 -3.73 7.36
N VAL A 101 2.57 -4.40 8.12
CA VAL A 101 2.86 -3.98 9.50
C VAL A 101 4.34 -4.12 9.83
N PRO A 102 4.88 -3.30 10.75
CA PRO A 102 6.20 -3.53 11.33
C PRO A 102 6.27 -4.91 11.99
N GLU A 103 7.45 -5.51 12.00
CA GLU A 103 7.68 -6.81 12.66
C GLU A 103 7.28 -6.82 14.15
N THR A 104 7.41 -5.68 14.81
CA THR A 104 7.02 -5.49 16.22
C THR A 104 5.54 -5.78 16.49
N ASP A 105 4.70 -5.63 15.47
CA ASP A 105 3.25 -5.77 15.60
C ASP A 105 2.72 -7.15 15.18
N LEU A 106 3.60 -8.04 14.69
CA LEU A 106 3.24 -9.39 14.21
C LEU A 106 2.42 -10.20 15.21
N GLY A 107 2.78 -10.15 16.51
CA GLY A 107 2.07 -10.88 17.55
C GLY A 107 0.60 -10.49 17.65
N PHE A 108 0.31 -9.19 17.58
CA PHE A 108 -1.05 -8.66 17.59
C PHE A 108 -1.85 -9.16 16.36
N TRP A 109 -1.30 -9.02 15.17
CA TRP A 109 -2.00 -9.40 13.94
C TRP A 109 -2.19 -10.91 13.78
N LYS A 110 -1.21 -11.70 14.21
CA LYS A 110 -1.35 -13.17 14.27
C LYS A 110 -2.49 -13.58 15.22
N ALA A 111 -2.62 -12.93 16.38
CA ALA A 111 -3.74 -13.16 17.30
C ALA A 111 -5.11 -12.76 16.69
N MET A 112 -5.12 -11.87 15.69
CA MET A 112 -6.31 -11.49 14.92
C MET A 112 -6.58 -12.42 13.72
N GLY A 113 -5.84 -13.53 13.57
CA GLY A 113 -6.01 -14.53 12.51
C GLY A 113 -5.32 -14.20 11.19
N PHE A 114 -4.38 -13.24 11.18
CA PHE A 114 -3.58 -12.92 10.02
C PHE A 114 -2.31 -13.78 9.96
N HIS A 115 -1.90 -14.18 8.76
CA HIS A 115 -0.72 -15.01 8.51
C HIS A 115 0.29 -14.29 7.62
N PRO A 116 1.61 -14.40 7.90
CA PRO A 116 2.65 -13.79 7.07
C PRO A 116 2.65 -14.34 5.64
N GLN A 117 2.80 -13.44 4.66
CA GLN A 117 2.88 -13.79 3.24
C GLN A 117 4.19 -13.29 2.58
N GLY A 118 4.92 -12.36 3.19
CA GLY A 118 6.21 -11.89 2.69
C GLY A 118 6.75 -10.72 3.48
N VAL A 119 8.05 -10.53 3.37
CA VAL A 119 8.80 -9.45 4.03
C VAL A 119 9.14 -8.37 3.01
N TYR A 120 9.09 -7.13 3.44
CA TYR A 120 9.43 -5.98 2.63
C TYR A 120 10.60 -5.21 3.22
N ILE A 121 11.47 -4.76 2.34
CA ILE A 121 12.66 -3.97 2.67
C ILE A 121 12.46 -2.56 2.10
N ARG A 122 12.73 -1.56 2.94
CA ARG A 122 12.75 -0.15 2.56
C ARG A 122 14.18 0.25 2.24
N TYR A 123 14.35 0.94 1.13
CA TYR A 123 15.60 1.47 0.65
C TYR A 123 15.54 3.00 0.61
N SER A 124 16.56 3.68 1.16
CA SER A 124 16.61 5.15 1.24
C SER A 124 18.02 5.70 1.09
N GLY A 125 18.14 6.99 0.77
CA GLY A 125 19.38 7.76 0.80
C GLY A 125 20.37 7.47 -0.32
N GLY A 126 19.95 6.78 -1.39
CA GLY A 126 20.81 6.46 -2.52
C GLY A 126 20.88 7.56 -3.57
N LEU A 127 21.65 7.29 -4.63
CA LEU A 127 21.79 8.15 -5.79
C LEU A 127 20.88 7.67 -6.92
N HIS A 128 20.27 8.59 -7.64
CA HIS A 128 19.56 8.29 -8.88
C HIS A 128 20.17 9.06 -10.04
N ILE A 129 20.01 8.50 -11.22
CA ILE A 129 20.36 9.13 -12.50
C ILE A 129 19.06 9.21 -13.27
N ASP A 130 18.79 10.33 -13.89
CA ASP A 130 17.60 10.52 -14.71
C ASP A 130 17.56 9.43 -15.80
N ALA A 131 16.40 8.79 -15.90
CA ALA A 131 16.16 7.74 -16.86
C ALA A 131 15.44 8.33 -18.07
N HIS A 132 15.94 7.97 -19.26
CA HIS A 132 15.32 8.36 -20.53
C HIS A 132 15.23 7.13 -21.43
N ARG A 133 14.00 6.71 -21.69
CA ARG A 133 13.69 5.62 -22.62
C ARG A 133 12.44 5.98 -23.39
N ASP A 134 12.50 5.88 -24.69
CA ASP A 134 11.36 6.18 -25.58
C ASP A 134 10.18 5.22 -25.37
N GLU A 135 10.44 4.04 -24.81
CA GLU A 135 9.44 3.04 -24.47
C GLU A 135 8.60 3.39 -23.21
N VAL A 136 9.08 4.33 -22.37
CA VAL A 136 8.34 4.78 -21.17
C VAL A 136 7.52 6.00 -21.50
N LEU A 137 6.21 5.81 -21.53
CA LEU A 137 5.23 6.83 -21.93
C LEU A 137 4.27 7.12 -20.78
N LEU A 138 3.66 8.30 -20.74
CA LEU A 138 2.50 8.52 -19.88
C LEU A 138 1.40 7.50 -20.23
N LEU A 139 0.66 7.08 -19.21
CA LEU A 139 -0.42 6.11 -19.40
C LEU A 139 -1.51 6.69 -20.31
N GLU A 140 -1.67 6.11 -21.47
CA GLU A 140 -2.75 6.42 -22.41
C GLU A 140 -3.92 5.43 -22.26
N PRO A 141 -5.16 5.84 -22.62
CA PRO A 141 -6.34 4.98 -22.52
C PRO A 141 -6.22 3.59 -23.13
N PRO A 142 -5.59 3.40 -24.33
CA PRO A 142 -5.44 2.07 -24.93
C PRO A 142 -4.62 1.08 -24.07
N HIS A 143 -3.68 1.58 -23.28
CA HIS A 143 -2.78 0.76 -22.47
C HIS A 143 -3.35 0.41 -21.09
N THR A 144 -4.42 1.11 -20.66
CA THR A 144 -4.97 1.02 -19.30
C THR A 144 -5.37 -0.41 -18.94
N LEU A 145 -6.11 -1.11 -19.81
CA LEU A 145 -6.59 -2.46 -19.52
C LEU A 145 -5.44 -3.46 -19.36
N ALA A 146 -4.38 -3.33 -20.16
CA ALA A 146 -3.21 -4.20 -20.05
C ALA A 146 -2.50 -4.04 -18.71
N LEU A 147 -2.37 -2.79 -18.22
CA LEU A 147 -1.80 -2.52 -16.89
C LEU A 147 -2.68 -3.04 -15.74
N LEU A 148 -3.99 -2.87 -15.82
CA LEU A 148 -4.90 -3.42 -14.80
C LEU A 148 -4.81 -4.95 -14.73
N ARG A 149 -4.70 -5.63 -15.88
CA ARG A 149 -4.48 -7.08 -15.94
C ARG A 149 -3.11 -7.49 -15.40
N LEU A 150 -2.08 -6.69 -15.63
CA LEU A 150 -0.75 -6.94 -15.05
C LEU A 150 -0.79 -6.83 -13.54
N ASP A 151 -1.49 -5.82 -12.99
CA ASP A 151 -1.69 -5.65 -11.57
C ASP A 151 -2.46 -6.81 -10.93
N GLU A 152 -3.59 -7.18 -11.52
CA GLU A 152 -4.38 -8.32 -11.07
C GLU A 152 -3.58 -9.62 -11.09
N ARG A 153 -2.77 -9.84 -12.14
CA ARG A 153 -1.86 -10.99 -12.23
C ARG A 153 -0.77 -10.98 -11.17
N ALA A 154 -0.26 -9.79 -10.80
CA ALA A 154 0.80 -9.62 -9.80
C ALA A 154 0.27 -9.76 -8.36
N THR A 155 -0.91 -9.25 -8.08
CA THR A 155 -1.46 -9.14 -6.73
C THR A 155 -2.54 -10.16 -6.41
N GLY A 156 -3.21 -10.67 -7.43
CA GLY A 156 -4.43 -11.48 -7.30
C GLY A 156 -5.66 -10.65 -6.92
N GLU A 157 -5.56 -9.32 -6.95
CA GLU A 157 -6.58 -8.38 -6.51
C GLU A 157 -7.11 -7.55 -7.67
N ASP A 158 -8.40 -7.30 -7.74
CA ASP A 158 -8.98 -6.31 -8.65
C ASP A 158 -8.93 -4.92 -7.98
N ARG A 159 -7.81 -4.23 -8.15
CA ARG A 159 -7.55 -2.90 -7.58
C ARG A 159 -7.85 -1.75 -8.55
N ARG A 160 -8.66 -2.00 -9.59
CA ARG A 160 -8.88 -1.02 -10.69
C ARG A 160 -9.35 0.34 -10.22
N ALA A 161 -10.23 0.43 -9.21
CA ALA A 161 -10.71 1.72 -8.71
C ALA A 161 -9.56 2.59 -8.20
N LEU A 162 -8.67 2.00 -7.40
CA LEU A 162 -7.47 2.66 -6.86
C LEU A 162 -6.50 3.08 -7.99
N LEU A 163 -6.20 2.18 -8.92
CA LEU A 163 -5.24 2.45 -9.99
C LEU A 163 -5.73 3.49 -11.00
N LEU A 164 -7.03 3.47 -11.30
CA LEU A 164 -7.66 4.45 -12.20
C LEU A 164 -7.71 5.86 -11.59
N GLU A 165 -7.86 5.99 -10.28
CA GLU A 165 -7.77 7.29 -9.59
C GLU A 165 -6.39 7.93 -9.78
N HIS A 166 -5.32 7.12 -9.76
CA HIS A 166 -3.94 7.58 -9.89
C HIS A 166 -3.38 7.52 -11.33
N ARG A 167 -4.22 7.31 -12.35
CA ARG A 167 -3.78 7.08 -13.73
C ARG A 167 -3.09 8.27 -14.40
N PHE A 168 -3.44 9.50 -14.00
CA PHE A 168 -2.97 10.72 -14.69
C PHE A 168 -1.47 11.00 -14.57
N VAL A 169 -0.81 10.37 -13.61
CA VAL A 169 0.63 10.45 -13.39
C VAL A 169 1.32 9.09 -13.59
N ALA A 170 0.54 8.10 -14.01
CA ALA A 170 1.07 6.76 -14.27
C ALA A 170 1.81 6.71 -15.60
N HIS A 171 2.80 5.83 -15.71
CA HIS A 171 3.56 5.57 -16.92
C HIS A 171 3.44 4.10 -17.32
N THR A 172 3.57 3.85 -18.61
CA THR A 172 3.65 2.52 -19.20
C THR A 172 4.99 2.32 -19.89
N TYR A 173 5.52 1.10 -19.80
CA TYR A 173 6.59 0.65 -20.70
C TYR A 173 5.95 -0.11 -21.86
N VAL A 174 6.14 0.40 -23.08
CA VAL A 174 5.58 -0.18 -24.30
C VAL A 174 6.71 -0.59 -25.23
N GLU A 175 6.76 -1.87 -25.58
CA GLU A 175 7.76 -2.44 -26.48
C GLU A 175 7.04 -3.15 -27.64
N GLN A 176 7.33 -2.75 -28.86
CA GLN A 176 6.70 -3.32 -30.07
C GLN A 176 5.15 -3.32 -30.00
N GLY A 177 4.55 -2.27 -29.43
CA GLY A 177 3.11 -2.14 -29.25
C GLY A 177 2.52 -2.96 -28.09
N LEU A 178 3.33 -3.66 -27.31
CA LEU A 178 2.90 -4.43 -26.14
C LEU A 178 3.25 -3.72 -24.85
N VAL A 179 2.29 -3.64 -23.93
CA VAL A 179 2.51 -3.16 -22.58
C VAL A 179 3.24 -4.22 -21.76
N ARG A 180 4.47 -3.91 -21.33
CA ARG A 180 5.37 -4.80 -20.60
C ARG A 180 5.48 -4.45 -19.12
N GLY A 181 5.10 -3.22 -18.75
CA GLY A 181 5.19 -2.78 -17.37
C GLY A 181 4.46 -1.46 -17.12
N GLY A 182 4.32 -1.09 -15.85
CA GLY A 182 3.68 0.13 -15.42
C GLY A 182 4.27 0.71 -14.14
N LEU A 183 4.18 2.02 -14.02
CA LEU A 183 4.66 2.81 -12.90
C LEU A 183 3.58 3.78 -12.43
N TRP A 184 3.27 3.77 -11.15
CA TRP A 184 2.44 4.77 -10.45
C TRP A 184 3.31 5.48 -9.41
N PRO A 185 3.95 6.60 -9.74
CA PRO A 185 4.95 7.22 -8.88
C PRO A 185 4.38 7.81 -7.58
N LEU A 186 3.10 8.22 -7.57
CA LEU A 186 2.44 8.86 -6.43
C LEU A 186 1.49 7.92 -5.66
N LEU A 187 1.50 6.63 -5.94
CA LEU A 187 0.71 5.65 -5.21
C LEU A 187 1.53 5.15 -4.00
N GLY A 188 1.28 5.68 -2.80
CA GLY A 188 2.10 5.42 -1.61
C GLY A 188 3.58 5.72 -1.87
N HIS A 189 4.47 4.75 -1.60
CA HIS A 189 5.90 4.84 -1.94
C HIS A 189 6.21 4.43 -3.40
N GLY A 190 5.20 4.49 -4.27
CA GLY A 190 5.29 4.11 -5.68
C GLY A 190 5.03 2.63 -5.94
N LEU A 191 4.37 2.35 -7.06
CA LEU A 191 4.12 1.01 -7.56
C LEU A 191 4.83 0.81 -8.89
N VAL A 192 5.64 -0.24 -9.01
CA VAL A 192 6.26 -0.66 -10.27
C VAL A 192 5.93 -2.12 -10.52
N LEU A 193 5.31 -2.37 -11.66
CA LEU A 193 4.96 -3.71 -12.15
C LEU A 193 5.64 -3.97 -13.49
N ALA A 194 6.18 -5.17 -13.69
CA ALA A 194 6.74 -5.55 -14.98
C ALA A 194 6.76 -7.06 -15.17
N ASP A 195 6.70 -7.49 -16.42
CA ASP A 195 6.76 -8.89 -16.81
C ASP A 195 8.19 -9.42 -16.99
N SER A 196 9.20 -8.54 -16.97
CA SER A 196 10.62 -8.89 -17.08
C SER A 196 11.51 -8.02 -16.20
N ALA A 197 12.72 -8.52 -15.90
CA ALA A 197 13.68 -7.78 -15.08
C ALA A 197 14.17 -6.49 -15.77
N ALA A 198 14.41 -6.53 -17.07
CA ALA A 198 14.89 -5.36 -17.82
C ALA A 198 13.89 -4.20 -17.72
N VAL A 199 12.62 -4.48 -17.97
CA VAL A 199 11.52 -3.48 -17.90
C VAL A 199 11.32 -2.99 -16.47
N GLY A 200 11.30 -3.91 -15.50
CA GLY A 200 11.05 -3.54 -14.09
C GLY A 200 12.15 -2.67 -13.50
N LEU A 201 13.42 -2.95 -13.82
CA LEU A 201 14.53 -2.12 -13.37
C LEU A 201 14.55 -0.75 -14.05
N GLU A 202 14.15 -0.67 -15.31
CA GLU A 202 14.02 0.62 -16.00
C GLU A 202 12.92 1.47 -15.35
N LEU A 203 11.72 0.91 -15.13
CA LEU A 203 10.63 1.61 -14.44
C LEU A 203 10.98 1.96 -12.99
N GLN A 204 11.78 1.13 -12.30
CA GLN A 204 12.29 1.46 -10.98
C GLN A 204 13.21 2.69 -11.03
N ARG A 205 14.08 2.85 -12.07
CA ARG A 205 14.88 4.07 -12.27
C ARG A 205 13.99 5.31 -12.44
N TRP A 206 12.91 5.21 -13.18
CA TRP A 206 11.94 6.30 -13.34
C TRP A 206 11.23 6.66 -12.04
N LEU A 207 11.07 5.71 -11.12
CA LEU A 207 10.47 5.97 -9.80
C LEU A 207 11.41 6.73 -8.87
N LEU A 208 12.73 6.46 -8.91
CA LEU A 208 13.70 6.96 -7.92
C LEU A 208 13.68 8.48 -7.71
N PRO A 209 13.54 9.35 -8.76
CA PRO A 209 13.47 10.80 -8.58
C PRO A 209 12.21 11.27 -7.83
N HIS A 210 11.16 10.47 -7.81
CA HIS A 210 9.86 10.84 -7.25
C HIS A 210 9.68 10.37 -5.80
N GLN A 211 10.56 9.48 -5.30
CA GLN A 211 10.39 8.85 -4.00
C GLN A 211 11.67 8.87 -3.18
N GLN A 212 11.58 9.33 -1.93
CA GLN A 212 12.70 9.27 -0.98
C GLN A 212 12.97 7.84 -0.46
N ASN A 213 11.93 7.02 -0.48
CA ASN A 213 11.98 5.64 -0.01
C ASN A 213 11.34 4.72 -1.05
N ILE A 214 12.02 3.65 -1.38
CA ILE A 214 11.51 2.58 -2.24
C ILE A 214 11.31 1.34 -1.39
N VAL A 215 10.15 0.72 -1.50
CA VAL A 215 9.84 -0.53 -0.77
C VAL A 215 9.76 -1.68 -1.75
N VAL A 216 10.50 -2.76 -1.48
CA VAL A 216 10.62 -3.92 -2.36
C VAL A 216 10.41 -5.19 -1.54
N HIS A 217 9.75 -6.20 -2.12
CA HIS A 217 9.64 -7.52 -1.53
C HIS A 217 11.02 -8.20 -1.48
N GLU A 218 11.40 -8.82 -0.37
CA GLU A 218 12.73 -9.41 -0.14
C GLU A 218 13.16 -10.43 -1.20
N SER A 219 12.20 -11.20 -1.74
CA SER A 219 12.46 -12.20 -2.79
C SER A 219 12.80 -11.60 -4.16
N LYS A 220 12.66 -10.27 -4.33
CA LYS A 220 12.93 -9.59 -5.60
C LYS A 220 14.42 -9.21 -5.72
N ALA A 221 15.29 -10.21 -5.82
CA ALA A 221 16.74 -10.03 -5.79
C ALA A 221 17.26 -8.98 -6.79
N ALA A 222 16.76 -8.96 -8.02
CA ALA A 222 17.19 -8.00 -9.05
C ALA A 222 16.87 -6.55 -8.65
N ALA A 223 15.69 -6.28 -8.11
CA ALA A 223 15.30 -4.94 -7.67
C ALA A 223 16.11 -4.51 -6.43
N CYS A 224 16.34 -5.42 -5.49
CA CYS A 224 17.17 -5.16 -4.32
C CYS A 224 18.63 -4.85 -4.71
N ALA A 225 19.24 -5.66 -5.58
CA ALA A 225 20.59 -5.45 -6.07
C ALA A 225 20.74 -4.10 -6.79
N HIS A 226 19.79 -3.75 -7.66
CA HIS A 226 19.76 -2.48 -8.37
C HIS A 226 19.78 -1.26 -7.43
N LEU A 227 19.10 -1.33 -6.28
CA LEU A 227 19.09 -0.27 -5.28
C LEU A 227 20.41 -0.22 -4.49
N LEU A 228 20.96 -1.39 -4.09
CA LEU A 228 22.24 -1.48 -3.40
C LEU A 228 23.41 -0.94 -4.24
N GLU A 229 23.44 -1.25 -5.53
CA GLU A 229 24.43 -0.72 -6.49
C GLU A 229 24.39 0.82 -6.60
N ARG A 230 23.29 1.45 -6.22
CA ARG A 230 23.09 2.91 -6.17
C ARG A 230 23.23 3.49 -4.78
N ASN A 231 23.86 2.74 -3.88
CA ASN A 231 24.12 3.13 -2.48
C ASN A 231 22.83 3.43 -1.67
N TYR A 232 21.68 2.84 -2.03
CA TYR A 232 20.53 2.88 -1.16
C TYR A 232 20.74 1.97 0.06
N THR A 233 20.41 2.50 1.24
CA THR A 233 20.54 1.77 2.51
C THR A 233 19.26 1.00 2.82
N PRO A 234 19.34 -0.33 3.02
CA PRO A 234 18.20 -1.15 3.36
C PRO A 234 17.84 -1.03 4.85
N THR A 235 16.54 -0.99 5.15
CA THR A 235 15.95 -1.10 6.49
C THR A 235 14.71 -1.98 6.41
N SER A 236 14.27 -2.57 7.53
CA SER A 236 13.00 -3.31 7.53
C SER A 236 11.83 -2.33 7.26
N ALA A 237 11.00 -2.63 6.27
CA ALA A 237 9.72 -1.96 6.10
C ALA A 237 8.64 -2.66 6.91
N GLY A 238 8.64 -3.99 6.92
CA GLY A 238 7.69 -4.82 7.65
C GLY A 238 7.24 -6.05 6.87
N VAL A 239 6.11 -6.60 7.29
CA VAL A 239 5.58 -7.87 6.80
C VAL A 239 4.19 -7.67 6.22
N ARG A 240 3.94 -8.26 5.04
CA ARG A 240 2.60 -8.42 4.48
C ARG A 240 1.93 -9.59 5.18
N LEU A 241 0.73 -9.37 5.67
CA LEU A 241 -0.09 -10.39 6.33
C LEU A 241 -1.43 -10.52 5.61
N VAL A 242 -1.99 -11.72 5.61
CA VAL A 242 -3.26 -12.04 4.96
C VAL A 242 -4.15 -12.82 5.92
N ARG A 243 -5.46 -12.54 5.90
CA ARG A 243 -6.52 -13.33 6.52
C ARG A 243 -7.61 -13.63 5.49
N GLY A 244 -8.11 -14.86 5.48
CA GLY A 244 -9.06 -15.37 4.50
C GLY A 244 -8.40 -16.18 3.38
N PRO A 245 -9.09 -16.43 2.26
CA PRO A 245 -8.56 -17.15 1.12
C PRO A 245 -7.28 -16.51 0.57
N LEU A 246 -6.26 -17.32 0.25
CA LEU A 246 -5.03 -16.83 -0.36
C LEU A 246 -5.30 -16.42 -1.81
N LEU A 247 -4.86 -15.21 -2.15
CA LEU A 247 -4.85 -14.73 -3.53
C LEU A 247 -3.55 -15.17 -4.23
N PRO A 248 -3.55 -15.30 -5.57
CA PRO A 248 -2.36 -15.66 -6.34
C PRO A 248 -1.37 -14.49 -6.41
N PHE A 249 -0.72 -14.21 -5.29
CA PHE A 249 0.27 -13.14 -5.15
C PHE A 249 1.60 -13.53 -5.80
N ARG A 250 2.11 -12.69 -6.72
CA ARG A 250 3.32 -12.90 -7.53
C ARG A 250 4.32 -11.76 -7.34
N PRO A 251 5.10 -11.76 -6.26
CA PRO A 251 6.08 -10.70 -5.99
C PRO A 251 7.17 -10.61 -7.07
N GLU A 252 7.38 -11.64 -7.89
CA GLU A 252 8.31 -11.62 -9.02
C GLU A 252 7.91 -10.63 -10.13
N LEU A 253 6.67 -10.15 -10.15
CA LEU A 253 6.20 -9.12 -11.09
C LEU A 253 6.27 -7.71 -10.49
N ILE A 254 6.68 -7.55 -9.20
CA ILE A 254 6.61 -6.30 -8.46
C ILE A 254 8.03 -5.79 -8.17
N TYR A 255 8.37 -4.60 -8.65
CA TYR A 255 9.70 -3.97 -8.50
C TYR A 255 9.70 -2.79 -7.54
N ALA A 256 8.56 -2.26 -7.19
CA ALA A 256 8.31 -1.37 -6.06
C ALA A 256 6.90 -1.56 -5.56
N TRP A 257 6.71 -1.48 -4.25
CA TRP A 257 5.42 -1.68 -3.59
C TRP A 257 4.90 -0.39 -2.96
N PRO A 258 3.62 -0.04 -3.13
CA PRO A 258 3.03 1.18 -2.61
C PRO A 258 2.76 1.09 -1.10
N TRP A 259 3.82 1.03 -0.31
CA TRP A 259 3.72 1.02 1.14
C TRP A 259 3.14 2.33 1.67
N GLY A 260 2.27 2.26 2.69
CA GLY A 260 1.69 3.46 3.31
C GLY A 260 0.38 3.93 2.65
N LEU A 261 -0.32 3.04 1.97
CA LEU A 261 -1.70 3.26 1.51
C LEU A 261 -2.71 3.04 2.62
#